data_43d331ac1de9e72183c8cfb1a4d0a02f
#
_entry.id   43d331ac1de9e72183c8cfb1a4d0a02f
#
_cell.length_a   1.000
_cell.length_b   1.000
_cell.length_c   1.000
_cell.angle_alpha   90.00
_cell.angle_beta   90.00
_cell.angle_gamma   90.00
#
_symmetry.space_group_name_H-M   'P 1'
#
loop_
_entity.id
_entity.type
_entity.pdbx_description
1 polymer ?
#
loop_
_entity_poly.entity_id
_entity_poly.type
_entity_poly.pdbx_seq_one_letter_code
_entity_poly.pdbx_strand_id
1 'polypeptide(L)'
;MIANSIWKDKFEVAYAWEEAPQEGGRPLEEWCRQMNITPCSTLEEIVEKSDCICVLAPSNPEVHERLADAALRSGKPVYIDKPFAENRETAERIFALAEKYNTPLMSSSALRYGDEFISMQEKFREKASTAIVAATRGGGRNFPEYSIHQFEMIVALLGTGAENVIVTGNEKLLSGLVEYSDSRSASFTYNPAGSFACFAQSDTVKADTAKMSNIFENLLDKIMEFYDTGISPIPMEETLEVVSIRAAAVKAMGETGKRIPVK
;
A
#
# COMPACT_ATOMS: atom_id res chain seq x y z
N MET A 1 -4.36 -14.78 11.93
CA MET A 1 -5.40 -13.76 11.65
C MET A 1 -6.62 -14.40 10.98
N ILE A 2 -6.56 -14.97 9.77
CA ILE A 2 -7.74 -15.57 9.09
C ILE A 2 -8.52 -16.53 9.99
N ALA A 3 -7.84 -17.45 10.67
CA ALA A 3 -8.46 -18.44 11.58
C ALA A 3 -9.31 -17.82 12.72
N ASN A 4 -9.15 -16.55 13.01
CA ASN A 4 -9.90 -15.82 14.04
C ASN A 4 -10.82 -14.73 13.45
N SER A 5 -10.92 -14.64 12.12
CA SER A 5 -11.76 -13.68 11.42
C SER A 5 -13.13 -14.26 11.08
N ILE A 6 -14.02 -13.42 10.57
CA ILE A 6 -15.32 -13.85 10.00
C ILE A 6 -15.15 -14.69 8.72
N TRP A 7 -13.96 -14.68 8.12
CA TRP A 7 -13.62 -15.36 6.87
C TRP A 7 -13.07 -16.77 7.04
N LYS A 8 -12.91 -17.26 8.28
CA LYS A 8 -12.26 -18.54 8.62
C LYS A 8 -12.87 -19.78 7.96
N ASP A 9 -14.17 -19.73 7.66
CA ASP A 9 -14.88 -20.84 7.04
C ASP A 9 -14.90 -20.75 5.49
N LYS A 10 -14.35 -19.66 4.93
CA LYS A 10 -14.32 -19.40 3.50
C LYS A 10 -12.92 -19.36 2.90
N PHE A 11 -11.94 -18.86 3.65
CA PHE A 11 -10.56 -18.69 3.19
C PHE A 11 -9.57 -19.34 4.15
N GLU A 12 -8.56 -19.95 3.57
CA GLU A 12 -7.37 -20.44 4.28
C GLU A 12 -6.11 -20.15 3.48
N VAL A 13 -4.97 -20.09 4.15
CA VAL A 13 -3.66 -20.10 3.50
C VAL A 13 -3.29 -21.56 3.28
N ALA A 14 -3.52 -22.08 2.08
CA ALA A 14 -3.30 -23.49 1.76
C ALA A 14 -1.90 -23.77 1.23
N TYR A 15 -1.33 -22.83 0.48
CA TYR A 15 -0.05 -22.98 -0.23
C TYR A 15 0.86 -21.80 0.01
N ALA A 16 2.17 -22.06 -0.06
CA ALA A 16 3.19 -21.03 -0.05
C ALA A 16 4.35 -21.38 -0.99
N TRP A 17 4.96 -20.37 -1.55
CA TRP A 17 6.18 -20.45 -2.34
C TRP A 17 7.10 -19.27 -1.98
N GLU A 18 8.39 -19.51 -2.07
CA GLU A 18 9.44 -18.52 -1.82
C GLU A 18 10.56 -18.71 -2.84
N GLU A 19 11.02 -17.63 -3.45
CA GLU A 19 12.12 -17.68 -4.41
C GLU A 19 13.45 -18.00 -3.73
N ALA A 20 13.69 -17.36 -2.60
CA ALA A 20 14.86 -17.60 -1.75
C ALA A 20 14.53 -17.11 -0.32
N PRO A 21 14.98 -17.85 0.70
CA PRO A 21 14.80 -17.41 2.09
C PRO A 21 15.56 -16.10 2.33
N GLN A 22 14.95 -15.21 3.12
CA GLN A 22 15.66 -14.02 3.59
C GLN A 22 16.86 -14.43 4.44
N GLU A 23 17.94 -13.65 4.38
CA GLU A 23 19.13 -13.88 5.21
C GLU A 23 18.74 -13.93 6.71
N GLY A 24 19.06 -15.03 7.37
CA GLY A 24 18.61 -15.29 8.75
C GLY A 24 17.13 -15.61 8.92
N GLY A 25 16.38 -15.72 7.82
CA GLY A 25 14.98 -16.11 7.80
C GLY A 25 14.78 -17.61 8.05
N ARG A 26 13.54 -17.98 8.36
CA ARG A 26 13.14 -19.38 8.49
C ARG A 26 12.96 -20.00 7.10
N PRO A 27 13.49 -21.22 6.84
CA PRO A 27 13.22 -21.92 5.57
C PRO A 27 11.72 -22.13 5.34
N LEU A 28 11.31 -22.06 4.07
CA LEU A 28 9.89 -22.20 3.65
C LEU A 28 9.25 -23.49 4.21
N GLU A 29 9.93 -24.63 4.07
CA GLU A 29 9.40 -25.92 4.49
C GLU A 29 9.19 -25.99 6.01
N GLU A 30 10.07 -25.35 6.79
CA GLU A 30 9.91 -25.27 8.25
C GLU A 30 8.72 -24.38 8.62
N TRP A 31 8.59 -23.22 7.98
CA TRP A 31 7.46 -22.32 8.19
C TRP A 31 6.14 -23.00 7.79
N CYS A 32 6.10 -23.61 6.61
CA CYS A 32 4.92 -24.33 6.11
C CYS A 32 4.49 -25.46 7.06
N ARG A 33 5.44 -26.25 7.58
CA ARG A 33 5.15 -27.30 8.56
C ARG A 33 4.54 -26.75 9.84
N GLN A 34 5.07 -25.64 10.35
CA GLN A 34 4.55 -25.02 11.59
C GLN A 34 3.15 -24.45 11.40
N MET A 35 2.86 -23.92 10.21
CA MET A 35 1.58 -23.29 9.88
C MET A 35 0.57 -24.26 9.28
N ASN A 36 0.94 -25.53 9.08
CA ASN A 36 0.14 -26.54 8.37
C ASN A 36 -0.25 -26.11 6.94
N ILE A 37 0.72 -25.56 6.20
CA ILE A 37 0.60 -25.08 4.83
C ILE A 37 1.43 -25.98 3.92
N THR A 38 1.01 -26.17 2.67
CA THR A 38 1.76 -26.97 1.70
C THR A 38 2.76 -26.08 0.94
N PRO A 39 4.07 -26.37 0.99
CA PRO A 39 5.03 -25.66 0.15
C PRO A 39 4.87 -26.05 -1.33
N CYS A 40 4.97 -25.08 -2.22
CA CYS A 40 5.03 -25.28 -3.67
C CYS A 40 6.48 -25.13 -4.15
N SER A 41 6.83 -25.79 -5.23
CA SER A 41 8.18 -25.79 -5.80
C SER A 41 8.37 -24.67 -6.83
N THR A 42 7.29 -24.16 -7.44
CA THR A 42 7.33 -23.12 -8.47
C THR A 42 6.20 -22.11 -8.30
N LEU A 43 6.38 -20.93 -8.93
CA LEU A 43 5.32 -19.92 -9.03
C LEU A 43 4.10 -20.44 -9.77
N GLU A 44 4.31 -21.20 -10.83
CA GLU A 44 3.21 -21.77 -11.63
C GLU A 44 2.39 -22.74 -10.79
N GLU A 45 3.04 -23.58 -9.99
CA GLU A 45 2.38 -24.53 -9.12
C GLU A 45 1.48 -23.84 -8.08
N ILE A 46 1.96 -22.78 -7.42
CA ILE A 46 1.12 -22.05 -6.45
C ILE A 46 -0.05 -21.34 -7.12
N VAL A 47 0.16 -20.77 -8.32
CA VAL A 47 -0.90 -20.10 -9.08
C VAL A 47 -1.96 -21.11 -9.53
N GLU A 48 -1.55 -22.30 -9.99
CA GLU A 48 -2.48 -23.35 -10.42
C GLU A 48 -3.38 -23.84 -9.27
N LYS A 49 -2.78 -24.08 -8.10
CA LYS A 49 -3.44 -24.68 -6.93
C LYS A 49 -4.28 -23.70 -6.10
N SER A 50 -4.05 -22.40 -6.21
CA SER A 50 -4.73 -21.38 -5.40
C SER A 50 -5.90 -20.76 -6.14
N ASP A 51 -6.96 -20.38 -5.42
CA ASP A 51 -8.11 -19.64 -5.95
C ASP A 51 -7.88 -18.14 -5.97
N CYS A 52 -7.04 -17.64 -5.09
CA CYS A 52 -6.59 -16.25 -5.00
C CYS A 52 -5.12 -16.18 -4.55
N ILE A 53 -4.41 -15.15 -4.93
CA ILE A 53 -2.96 -15.07 -4.77
C ILE A 53 -2.58 -13.79 -4.00
N CYS A 54 -1.64 -13.95 -3.06
CA CYS A 54 -1.04 -12.86 -2.32
C CYS A 54 0.45 -12.79 -2.64
N VAL A 55 0.91 -11.73 -3.28
CA VAL A 55 2.33 -11.47 -3.57
C VAL A 55 2.91 -10.61 -2.46
N LEU A 56 3.68 -11.25 -1.59
CA LEU A 56 4.31 -10.63 -0.43
C LEU A 56 5.83 -10.61 -0.60
N ALA A 57 6.35 -9.75 -1.46
CA ALA A 57 7.80 -9.48 -1.52
C ALA A 57 8.08 -8.21 -0.70
N PRO A 58 8.17 -8.32 0.63
CA PRO A 58 8.11 -7.18 1.51
C PRO A 58 9.26 -6.23 1.25
N SER A 59 8.90 -4.95 1.09
CA SER A 59 9.86 -3.85 0.98
C SER A 59 10.74 -3.86 -0.28
N ASN A 60 10.41 -4.70 -1.26
CA ASN A 60 11.18 -4.83 -2.50
C ASN A 60 10.26 -4.68 -3.73
N PRO A 61 9.77 -3.46 -4.02
CA PRO A 61 8.85 -3.22 -5.13
C PRO A 61 9.43 -3.54 -6.50
N GLU A 62 10.77 -3.62 -6.63
CA GLU A 62 11.47 -3.90 -7.87
C GLU A 62 11.22 -5.33 -8.39
N VAL A 63 10.82 -6.25 -7.51
CA VAL A 63 10.56 -7.65 -7.91
C VAL A 63 9.08 -7.94 -8.10
N HIS A 64 8.16 -7.03 -7.73
CA HIS A 64 6.73 -7.27 -7.76
C HIS A 64 6.22 -7.57 -9.17
N GLU A 65 6.64 -6.80 -10.19
CA GLU A 65 6.25 -7.03 -11.59
C GLU A 65 6.58 -8.46 -12.03
N ARG A 66 7.78 -8.92 -11.74
CA ARG A 66 8.23 -10.27 -12.12
C ARG A 66 7.56 -11.38 -11.30
N LEU A 67 7.44 -11.20 -9.99
CA LEU A 67 6.84 -12.21 -9.11
C LEU A 67 5.32 -12.32 -9.29
N ALA A 68 4.66 -11.25 -9.70
CA ALA A 68 3.23 -11.25 -9.95
C ALA A 68 2.86 -11.72 -11.37
N ASP A 69 3.78 -11.82 -12.34
CA ASP A 69 3.48 -12.07 -13.75
C ASP A 69 2.57 -13.30 -13.96
N ALA A 70 2.93 -14.44 -13.40
CA ALA A 70 2.14 -15.67 -13.53
C ALA A 70 0.76 -15.52 -12.88
N ALA A 71 0.66 -14.90 -11.71
CA ALA A 71 -0.60 -14.65 -11.02
C ALA A 71 -1.49 -13.69 -11.82
N LEU A 72 -0.93 -12.61 -12.37
CA LEU A 72 -1.66 -11.62 -13.17
C LEU A 72 -2.21 -12.19 -14.48
N ARG A 73 -1.61 -13.26 -15.01
CA ARG A 73 -2.09 -13.97 -16.21
C ARG A 73 -3.17 -15.00 -15.91
N SER A 74 -3.45 -15.28 -14.64
CA SER A 74 -4.33 -16.38 -14.24
C SER A 74 -5.82 -16.06 -14.28
N GLY A 75 -6.21 -14.78 -14.28
CA GLY A 75 -7.60 -14.35 -14.10
C GLY A 75 -8.10 -14.47 -12.66
N LYS A 76 -7.28 -14.96 -11.73
CA LYS A 76 -7.64 -15.12 -10.31
C LYS A 76 -7.36 -13.82 -9.54
N PRO A 77 -8.11 -13.48 -8.48
CA PRO A 77 -7.85 -12.27 -7.71
C PRO A 77 -6.44 -12.25 -7.10
N VAL A 78 -5.73 -11.14 -7.28
CA VAL A 78 -4.34 -10.95 -6.84
C VAL A 78 -4.23 -9.73 -5.91
N TYR A 79 -3.68 -9.93 -4.72
CA TYR A 79 -3.21 -8.84 -3.87
C TYR A 79 -1.68 -8.73 -3.97
N ILE A 80 -1.17 -7.53 -4.24
CA ILE A 80 0.27 -7.23 -4.22
C ILE A 80 0.54 -6.31 -3.03
N ASP A 81 1.50 -6.67 -2.18
CA ASP A 81 1.86 -5.88 -1.00
C ASP A 81 2.48 -4.52 -1.39
N LYS A 82 2.48 -3.63 -0.39
CA LYS A 82 3.11 -2.30 -0.49
C LYS A 82 4.66 -2.38 -0.32
N PRO A 83 5.43 -1.52 -0.97
CA PRO A 83 5.04 -0.60 -2.04
C PRO A 83 4.72 -1.38 -3.31
N PHE A 84 3.61 -1.02 -3.98
CA PHE A 84 3.10 -1.76 -5.14
C PHE A 84 4.11 -1.90 -6.27
N ALA A 85 4.81 -0.82 -6.62
CA ALA A 85 5.86 -0.78 -7.63
C ALA A 85 6.91 0.29 -7.27
N GLU A 86 8.06 0.25 -7.93
CA GLU A 86 9.12 1.23 -7.73
C GLU A 86 8.79 2.61 -8.31
N ASN A 87 8.05 2.64 -9.43
CA ASN A 87 7.65 3.84 -10.16
C ASN A 87 6.32 3.62 -10.90
N ARG A 88 5.76 4.73 -11.42
CA ARG A 88 4.47 4.73 -12.12
C ARG A 88 4.47 3.84 -13.36
N GLU A 89 5.52 3.89 -14.18
CA GLU A 89 5.60 3.11 -15.41
C GLU A 89 5.51 1.61 -15.13
N THR A 90 6.20 1.12 -14.12
CA THR A 90 6.09 -0.28 -13.66
C THR A 90 4.70 -0.59 -13.15
N ALA A 91 4.10 0.31 -12.37
CA ALA A 91 2.74 0.14 -11.86
C ALA A 91 1.71 0.05 -13.00
N GLU A 92 1.82 0.91 -14.02
CA GLU A 92 0.96 0.89 -15.22
C GLU A 92 1.10 -0.42 -16.00
N ARG A 93 2.32 -0.97 -16.14
CA ARG A 93 2.51 -2.30 -16.78
C ARG A 93 1.86 -3.43 -15.99
N ILE A 94 1.95 -3.41 -14.65
CA ILE A 94 1.30 -4.38 -13.77
C ILE A 94 -0.22 -4.33 -13.96
N PHE A 95 -0.84 -3.13 -13.93
CA PHE A 95 -2.26 -2.96 -14.15
C PHE A 95 -2.69 -3.36 -15.57
N ALA A 96 -1.94 -2.96 -16.60
CA ALA A 96 -2.23 -3.34 -17.98
C ALA A 96 -2.18 -4.87 -18.20
N LEU A 97 -1.26 -5.56 -17.52
CA LEU A 97 -1.21 -7.02 -17.56
C LEU A 97 -2.42 -7.64 -16.88
N ALA A 98 -2.82 -7.15 -15.70
CA ALA A 98 -4.01 -7.60 -15.00
C ALA A 98 -5.29 -7.39 -15.84
N GLU A 99 -5.45 -6.20 -16.44
CA GLU A 99 -6.58 -5.88 -17.32
C GLU A 99 -6.64 -6.83 -18.54
N LYS A 100 -5.50 -7.05 -19.19
CA LYS A 100 -5.39 -7.95 -20.35
C LYS A 100 -5.92 -9.36 -20.08
N TYR A 101 -5.75 -9.86 -18.86
CA TYR A 101 -6.17 -11.20 -18.46
C TYR A 101 -7.43 -11.21 -17.58
N ASN A 102 -8.12 -10.06 -17.45
CA ASN A 102 -9.28 -9.87 -16.57
C ASN A 102 -9.01 -10.33 -15.13
N THR A 103 -7.80 -10.08 -14.63
CA THR A 103 -7.38 -10.44 -13.29
C THR A 103 -7.73 -9.30 -12.33
N PRO A 104 -8.62 -9.53 -11.34
CA PRO A 104 -8.85 -8.55 -10.28
C PRO A 104 -7.55 -8.28 -9.52
N LEU A 105 -7.24 -7.01 -9.27
CA LEU A 105 -5.99 -6.59 -8.65
C LEU A 105 -6.21 -5.56 -7.55
N MET A 106 -5.57 -5.76 -6.40
CA MET A 106 -5.60 -4.85 -5.25
C MET A 106 -4.21 -4.68 -4.66
N SER A 107 -3.91 -3.48 -4.20
CA SER A 107 -2.77 -3.18 -3.32
C SER A 107 -3.15 -2.09 -2.33
N SER A 108 -2.61 -2.13 -1.12
CA SER A 108 -2.83 -1.09 -0.11
C SER A 108 -1.85 -1.13 1.04
N SER A 109 -1.74 -0.01 1.73
CA SER A 109 -1.15 0.07 3.07
C SER A 109 -2.18 -0.27 4.15
N ALA A 110 -1.76 -1.01 5.17
CA ALA A 110 -2.61 -1.30 6.34
C ALA A 110 -3.09 -0.04 7.08
N LEU A 111 -2.31 1.05 7.05
CA LEU A 111 -2.68 2.30 7.73
C LEU A 111 -3.94 2.96 7.15
N ARG A 112 -4.27 2.68 5.89
CA ARG A 112 -5.55 3.13 5.28
C ARG A 112 -6.76 2.60 6.04
N TYR A 113 -6.60 1.49 6.76
CA TYR A 113 -7.68 0.76 7.44
C TYR A 113 -7.62 0.83 8.97
N GLY A 114 -6.77 1.68 9.56
CA GLY A 114 -6.82 1.92 11.00
C GLY A 114 -8.18 2.49 11.42
N ASP A 115 -8.77 1.98 12.51
CA ASP A 115 -10.12 2.36 12.98
C ASP A 115 -10.28 3.88 13.06
N GLU A 116 -9.29 4.54 13.64
CA GLU A 116 -9.33 5.98 13.85
C GLU A 116 -9.17 6.75 12.52
N PHE A 117 -8.41 6.19 11.57
CA PHE A 117 -8.28 6.78 10.24
C PHE A 117 -9.54 6.58 9.39
N ILE A 118 -10.18 5.42 9.47
CA ILE A 118 -11.51 5.17 8.86
C ILE A 118 -12.53 6.18 9.41
N SER A 119 -12.59 6.32 10.74
CA SER A 119 -13.50 7.30 11.38
C SER A 119 -13.20 8.73 10.94
N MET A 120 -11.93 9.07 10.68
CA MET A 120 -11.53 10.36 10.14
C MET A 120 -12.04 10.56 8.70
N GLN A 121 -11.90 9.57 7.83
CA GLN A 121 -12.42 9.62 6.44
C GLN A 121 -13.95 9.74 6.43
N GLU A 122 -14.65 9.04 7.34
CA GLU A 122 -16.11 9.10 7.47
C GLU A 122 -16.62 10.49 7.80
N LYS A 123 -15.93 11.22 8.67
CA LYS A 123 -16.30 12.61 9.00
C LYS A 123 -16.31 13.54 7.78
N PHE A 124 -15.35 13.36 6.85
CA PHE A 124 -15.33 14.12 5.60
C PHE A 124 -16.46 13.68 4.66
N ARG A 125 -16.69 12.38 4.54
CA ARG A 125 -17.77 11.82 3.71
C ARG A 125 -19.16 12.24 4.18
N GLU A 126 -19.43 12.17 5.48
CA GLU A 126 -20.72 12.59 6.07
C GLU A 126 -21.06 14.06 5.82
N LYS A 127 -20.05 14.90 5.69
CA LYS A 127 -20.20 16.33 5.38
C LYS A 127 -20.13 16.63 3.89
N ALA A 128 -20.06 15.61 3.03
CA ALA A 128 -19.81 15.76 1.60
C ALA A 128 -18.63 16.73 1.32
N SER A 129 -17.58 16.63 2.15
CA SER A 129 -16.41 17.52 2.13
C SER A 129 -15.17 16.75 1.73
N THR A 130 -14.30 17.40 0.98
CA THR A 130 -12.96 16.89 0.66
C THR A 130 -11.93 17.66 1.47
N ALA A 131 -10.95 17.00 2.01
CA ALA A 131 -9.85 17.69 2.69
C ALA A 131 -9.08 18.58 1.71
N ILE A 132 -8.73 19.78 2.15
CA ILE A 132 -7.92 20.73 1.40
C ILE A 132 -6.46 20.69 1.87
N VAL A 133 -6.27 20.45 3.17
CA VAL A 133 -4.94 20.33 3.77
C VAL A 133 -4.85 19.02 4.53
N ALA A 134 -3.75 18.29 4.33
CA ALA A 134 -3.37 17.15 5.15
C ALA A 134 -1.95 17.30 5.69
N ALA A 135 -1.70 16.74 6.86
CA ALA A 135 -0.37 16.61 7.43
C ALA A 135 -0.20 15.20 8.00
N THR A 136 0.86 14.53 7.61
CA THR A 136 1.19 13.20 8.10
C THR A 136 2.56 13.18 8.75
N ARG A 137 2.72 12.30 9.72
CA ARG A 137 4.04 11.93 10.23
C ARG A 137 4.15 10.42 10.28
N GLY A 138 5.37 9.91 10.20
CA GLY A 138 5.61 8.49 10.27
C GLY A 138 7.08 8.16 10.44
N GLY A 139 7.34 6.89 10.64
CA GLY A 139 8.69 6.35 10.78
C GLY A 139 8.80 4.96 10.19
N GLY A 140 9.88 4.28 10.53
CA GLY A 140 10.17 2.95 10.09
C GLY A 140 11.64 2.79 9.72
N ARG A 141 11.99 1.66 9.12
CA ARG A 141 13.38 1.27 8.86
C ARG A 141 14.12 2.27 7.96
N ASN A 142 13.47 2.72 6.90
CA ASN A 142 13.97 3.76 6.00
C ASN A 142 12.82 4.48 5.30
N PHE A 143 13.08 5.69 4.80
CA PHE A 143 12.07 6.51 4.14
C PHE A 143 11.56 5.89 2.83
N PRO A 144 12.39 5.40 1.90
CA PRO A 144 11.89 4.81 0.65
C PRO A 144 10.87 3.69 0.83
N GLU A 145 11.03 2.89 1.88
CA GLU A 145 10.16 1.75 2.15
C GLU A 145 8.89 2.14 2.93
N TYR A 146 9.02 3.07 3.90
CA TYR A 146 7.94 3.36 4.85
C TYR A 146 7.14 4.63 4.54
N SER A 147 7.65 5.51 3.68
CA SER A 147 6.92 6.72 3.26
C SER A 147 5.60 6.42 2.56
N ILE A 148 5.49 5.25 1.92
CA ILE A 148 4.28 4.78 1.26
C ILE A 148 3.04 4.86 2.16
N HIS A 149 3.20 4.55 3.45
CA HIS A 149 2.13 4.60 4.42
C HIS A 149 1.55 6.02 4.62
N GLN A 150 2.41 7.04 4.56
CA GLN A 150 1.99 8.43 4.66
C GLN A 150 1.30 8.89 3.37
N PHE A 151 1.83 8.49 2.20
CA PHE A 151 1.24 8.86 0.91
C PHE A 151 -0.11 8.17 0.67
N GLU A 152 -0.29 6.93 1.15
CA GLU A 152 -1.60 6.28 1.19
C GLU A 152 -2.64 7.08 1.98
N MET A 153 -2.27 7.58 3.16
CA MET A 153 -3.16 8.43 3.96
C MET A 153 -3.46 9.77 3.26
N ILE A 154 -2.46 10.39 2.64
CA ILE A 154 -2.62 11.65 1.90
C ILE A 154 -3.60 11.46 0.73
N VAL A 155 -3.38 10.45 -0.11
CA VAL A 155 -4.24 10.19 -1.27
C VAL A 155 -5.66 9.79 -0.84
N ALA A 156 -5.79 9.00 0.23
CA ALA A 156 -7.12 8.64 0.76
C ALA A 156 -7.95 9.85 1.23
N LEU A 157 -7.31 10.97 1.62
CA LEU A 157 -7.97 12.18 2.11
C LEU A 157 -8.10 13.26 1.05
N LEU A 158 -7.06 13.45 0.24
CA LEU A 158 -7.01 14.52 -0.76
C LEU A 158 -7.38 14.06 -2.16
N GLY A 159 -7.35 12.75 -2.44
CA GLY A 159 -7.51 12.21 -3.79
C GLY A 159 -6.26 12.39 -4.65
N THR A 160 -6.42 12.13 -5.94
CA THR A 160 -5.36 12.23 -6.97
C THR A 160 -5.14 13.67 -7.45
N GLY A 161 -4.11 13.89 -8.26
CA GLY A 161 -3.78 15.18 -8.90
C GLY A 161 -2.61 15.92 -8.25
N ALA A 162 -1.73 15.23 -7.53
CA ALA A 162 -0.48 15.78 -7.05
C ALA A 162 0.44 16.14 -8.24
N GLU A 163 1.04 17.33 -8.19
CA GLU A 163 1.91 17.81 -9.26
C GLU A 163 3.39 17.73 -8.91
N ASN A 164 3.75 18.08 -7.70
CA ASN A 164 5.14 18.12 -7.27
C ASN A 164 5.31 17.62 -5.84
N VAL A 165 6.51 17.10 -5.57
CA VAL A 165 6.99 16.83 -4.21
C VAL A 165 8.25 17.64 -3.95
N ILE A 166 8.35 18.20 -2.75
CA ILE A 166 9.55 18.86 -2.22
C ILE A 166 9.96 18.14 -0.95
N VAL A 167 11.24 17.80 -0.83
CA VAL A 167 11.79 17.20 0.40
C VAL A 167 12.93 18.05 0.93
N THR A 168 12.99 18.20 2.24
CA THR A 168 14.07 18.86 2.97
C THR A 168 14.52 18.01 4.15
N GLY A 169 15.73 18.24 4.65
CA GLY A 169 16.29 17.46 5.76
C GLY A 169 17.37 16.48 5.31
N ASN A 170 17.48 15.36 5.99
CA ASN A 170 18.46 14.31 5.71
C ASN A 170 17.83 12.92 5.88
N GLU A 171 18.57 11.86 5.59
CA GLU A 171 18.06 10.48 5.63
C GLU A 171 17.37 10.05 6.92
N LYS A 172 17.70 10.68 8.05
CA LYS A 172 17.12 10.36 9.36
C LYS A 172 15.93 11.23 9.73
N LEU A 173 15.93 12.50 9.27
CA LEU A 173 14.89 13.47 9.60
C LEU A 173 14.51 14.23 8.35
N LEU A 174 13.38 13.89 7.77
CA LEU A 174 12.85 14.49 6.56
C LEU A 174 11.55 15.23 6.83
N SER A 175 11.37 16.31 6.08
CA SER A 175 10.08 16.99 5.93
C SER A 175 9.83 17.24 4.46
N GLY A 176 8.58 17.21 4.04
CA GLY A 176 8.26 17.50 2.66
C GLY A 176 6.83 18.00 2.46
N LEU A 177 6.59 18.43 1.24
CA LEU A 177 5.30 18.90 0.76
C LEU A 177 4.91 18.12 -0.48
N VAL A 178 3.62 17.80 -0.60
CA VAL A 178 2.97 17.37 -1.83
C VAL A 178 2.10 18.54 -2.30
N GLU A 179 2.38 19.06 -3.48
CA GLU A 179 1.68 20.19 -4.08
C GLU A 179 0.68 19.70 -5.12
N TYR A 180 -0.49 20.30 -5.15
CA TYR A 180 -1.55 20.08 -6.12
C TYR A 180 -1.76 21.36 -6.94
N SER A 181 -2.35 21.26 -8.15
CA SER A 181 -2.66 22.42 -9.00
C SER A 181 -3.77 23.31 -8.47
N ASP A 182 -4.59 22.75 -7.59
CA ASP A 182 -5.69 23.46 -6.94
C ASP A 182 -5.32 23.93 -5.51
N SER A 183 -6.30 24.19 -4.69
CA SER A 183 -6.09 24.63 -3.30
C SER A 183 -5.62 23.54 -2.34
N ARG A 184 -5.53 22.28 -2.76
CA ARG A 184 -5.10 21.16 -1.92
C ARG A 184 -3.58 21.17 -1.70
N SER A 185 -3.16 20.76 -0.52
CA SER A 185 -1.75 20.55 -0.20
C SER A 185 -1.58 19.53 0.94
N ALA A 186 -0.48 18.81 0.94
CA ALA A 186 -0.13 17.97 2.07
C ALA A 186 1.31 18.19 2.52
N SER A 187 1.55 18.06 3.81
CA SER A 187 2.89 17.98 4.38
C SER A 187 3.13 16.60 4.99
N PHE A 188 4.37 16.18 5.00
CA PHE A 188 4.78 14.94 5.66
C PHE A 188 6.09 15.12 6.41
N THR A 189 6.26 14.35 7.47
CA THR A 189 7.53 14.27 8.20
C THR A 189 7.91 12.82 8.43
N TYR A 190 9.20 12.54 8.37
CA TYR A 190 9.73 11.20 8.62
C TYR A 190 10.81 11.25 9.70
N ASN A 191 10.67 10.35 10.67
CA ASN A 191 11.67 10.05 11.69
C ASN A 191 11.67 8.53 11.92
N PRO A 192 12.79 7.80 11.81
CA PRO A 192 12.84 6.35 11.97
C PRO A 192 12.13 5.81 13.23
N ALA A 193 12.19 6.54 14.32
CA ALA A 193 11.51 6.22 15.59
C ALA A 193 10.09 6.81 15.70
N GLY A 194 9.61 7.48 14.67
CA GLY A 194 8.31 8.16 14.67
C GLY A 194 7.13 7.21 14.58
N SER A 195 6.08 7.48 15.36
CA SER A 195 4.78 6.84 15.20
C SER A 195 3.98 7.52 14.09
N PHE A 196 3.06 6.77 13.46
CA PHE A 196 2.18 7.32 12.45
C PHE A 196 1.09 8.20 13.07
N ALA A 197 0.83 9.33 12.44
CA ALA A 197 -0.27 10.23 12.76
C ALA A 197 -0.70 10.99 11.50
N CYS A 198 -1.95 11.43 11.50
CA CYS A 198 -2.54 12.17 10.40
C CYS A 198 -3.44 13.30 10.93
N PHE A 199 -3.40 14.42 10.24
CA PHE A 199 -4.33 15.54 10.39
C PHE A 199 -4.89 15.88 9.02
N ALA A 200 -6.16 16.28 8.95
CA ALA A 200 -6.75 16.83 7.73
C ALA A 200 -7.78 17.88 8.05
N GLN A 201 -7.94 18.84 7.15
CA GLN A 201 -8.89 19.94 7.28
C GLN A 201 -9.47 20.34 5.92
N SER A 202 -10.75 20.71 5.93
CA SER A 202 -11.45 21.46 4.89
C SER A 202 -12.03 22.73 5.51
N ASP A 203 -12.84 23.45 4.75
CA ASP A 203 -13.55 24.64 5.26
C ASP A 203 -14.54 24.30 6.39
N THR A 204 -15.07 23.08 6.40
CA THR A 204 -16.16 22.67 7.30
C THR A 204 -15.82 21.52 8.23
N VAL A 205 -14.74 20.77 7.95
CA VAL A 205 -14.35 19.57 8.70
C VAL A 205 -12.90 19.69 9.13
N LYS A 206 -12.64 19.30 10.37
CA LYS A 206 -11.30 19.11 10.91
C LYS A 206 -11.26 17.77 11.63
N ALA A 207 -10.24 16.97 11.36
CA ALA A 207 -10.00 15.70 12.03
C ALA A 207 -8.51 15.39 12.14
N ASP A 208 -8.14 14.69 13.20
CA ASP A 208 -6.76 14.20 13.41
C ASP A 208 -6.77 12.87 14.15
N THR A 209 -5.70 12.12 13.97
CA THR A 209 -5.41 10.92 14.76
C THR A 209 -3.92 10.69 14.90
N ALA A 210 -3.51 10.28 16.09
CA ALA A 210 -2.16 9.79 16.40
C ALA A 210 -2.17 8.31 16.79
N LYS A 211 -3.31 7.64 16.61
CA LYS A 211 -3.50 6.22 16.90
C LYS A 211 -4.01 5.52 15.64
N MET A 212 -3.53 4.31 15.41
CA MET A 212 -3.89 3.47 14.27
C MET A 212 -4.15 2.05 14.79
N SER A 213 -5.40 1.81 15.23
CA SER A 213 -5.79 0.50 15.78
C SER A 213 -6.26 -0.45 14.69
N ASN A 214 -6.10 -1.75 14.93
CA ASN A 214 -6.64 -2.86 14.13
C ASN A 214 -6.25 -2.82 12.63
N ILE A 215 -5.12 -2.17 12.30
CA ILE A 215 -4.71 -1.93 10.91
C ILE A 215 -4.57 -3.21 10.08
N PHE A 216 -4.03 -4.27 10.66
CA PHE A 216 -3.80 -5.53 9.94
C PHE A 216 -5.05 -6.39 9.89
N GLU A 217 -5.86 -6.39 10.95
CA GLU A 217 -7.15 -7.07 10.98
C GLU A 217 -8.08 -6.48 9.91
N ASN A 218 -8.20 -5.16 9.87
CA ASN A 218 -9.06 -4.47 8.92
C ASN A 218 -8.52 -4.58 7.47
N LEU A 219 -7.18 -4.52 7.26
CA LEU A 219 -6.61 -4.80 5.94
C LEU A 219 -6.94 -6.21 5.49
N LEU A 220 -6.79 -7.22 6.37
CA LEU A 220 -7.11 -8.59 6.05
C LEU A 220 -8.59 -8.75 5.64
N ASP A 221 -9.51 -8.13 6.39
CA ASP A 221 -10.93 -8.16 6.06
C ASP A 221 -11.19 -7.57 4.67
N LYS A 222 -10.49 -6.48 4.30
CA LYS A 222 -10.61 -5.88 2.96
C LYS A 222 -9.99 -6.74 1.84
N ILE A 223 -8.90 -7.44 2.11
CA ILE A 223 -8.32 -8.40 1.16
C ILE A 223 -9.28 -9.58 0.96
N MET A 224 -9.87 -10.12 2.02
CA MET A 224 -10.83 -11.22 1.91
C MET A 224 -12.12 -10.79 1.19
N GLU A 225 -12.64 -9.60 1.48
CA GLU A 225 -13.78 -9.02 0.76
C GLU A 225 -13.47 -8.84 -0.74
N PHE A 226 -12.27 -8.36 -1.06
CA PHE A 226 -11.78 -8.25 -2.43
C PHE A 226 -11.68 -9.63 -3.11
N TYR A 227 -11.14 -10.64 -2.44
CA TYR A 227 -11.07 -11.99 -2.99
C TYR A 227 -12.44 -12.61 -3.24
N ASP A 228 -13.42 -12.29 -2.38
CA ASP A 228 -14.79 -12.78 -2.51
C ASP A 228 -15.56 -12.13 -3.66
N THR A 229 -15.35 -10.84 -3.86
CA THR A 229 -16.13 -10.02 -4.81
C THR A 229 -15.42 -9.78 -6.15
N GLY A 230 -14.10 -9.89 -6.19
CA GLY A 230 -13.26 -9.45 -7.30
C GLY A 230 -13.20 -7.92 -7.46
N ILE A 231 -13.72 -7.16 -6.50
CA ILE A 231 -13.80 -5.68 -6.58
C ILE A 231 -12.80 -5.06 -5.62
N SER A 232 -11.79 -4.37 -6.16
CA SER A 232 -10.85 -3.61 -5.34
C SER A 232 -11.55 -2.43 -4.67
N PRO A 233 -11.39 -2.24 -3.33
CA PRO A 233 -11.90 -1.06 -2.64
C PRO A 233 -11.12 0.21 -2.96
N ILE A 234 -9.99 0.10 -3.66
CA ILE A 234 -9.13 1.22 -4.03
C ILE A 234 -9.11 1.32 -5.56
N PRO A 235 -9.48 2.47 -6.13
CA PRO A 235 -9.34 2.72 -7.56
C PRO A 235 -7.87 2.62 -8.00
N MET A 236 -7.65 2.13 -9.22
CA MET A 236 -6.31 2.05 -9.83
C MET A 236 -5.57 3.38 -9.79
N GLU A 237 -6.27 4.48 -10.08
CA GLU A 237 -5.73 5.83 -10.12
C GLU A 237 -5.14 6.26 -8.78
N GLU A 238 -5.73 5.85 -7.65
CA GLU A 238 -5.18 6.14 -6.32
C GLU A 238 -3.89 5.36 -6.08
N THR A 239 -3.82 4.09 -6.47
CA THR A 239 -2.58 3.29 -6.36
C THR A 239 -1.47 3.89 -7.22
N LEU A 240 -1.77 4.28 -8.46
CA LEU A 240 -0.82 4.95 -9.36
C LEU A 240 -0.33 6.27 -8.77
N GLU A 241 -1.23 7.06 -8.18
CA GLU A 241 -0.89 8.33 -7.53
C GLU A 241 0.06 8.12 -6.35
N VAL A 242 -0.25 7.18 -5.47
CA VAL A 242 0.59 6.84 -4.31
C VAL A 242 1.99 6.43 -4.73
N VAL A 243 2.11 5.58 -5.76
CA VAL A 243 3.40 5.16 -6.33
C VAL A 243 4.17 6.34 -6.91
N SER A 244 3.47 7.22 -7.67
CA SER A 244 4.08 8.40 -8.29
C SER A 244 4.59 9.40 -7.25
N ILE A 245 3.80 9.71 -6.22
CA ILE A 245 4.22 10.58 -5.12
C ILE A 245 5.45 9.98 -4.41
N ARG A 246 5.42 8.66 -4.12
CA ARG A 246 6.56 7.98 -3.48
C ARG A 246 7.83 8.08 -4.34
N ALA A 247 7.74 7.78 -5.63
CA ALA A 247 8.89 7.84 -6.54
C ALA A 247 9.47 9.26 -6.61
N ALA A 248 8.62 10.28 -6.72
CA ALA A 248 9.03 11.68 -6.68
C ALA A 248 9.68 12.06 -5.34
N ALA A 249 9.13 11.61 -4.21
CA ALA A 249 9.67 11.88 -2.88
C ALA A 249 11.05 11.22 -2.67
N VAL A 250 11.22 9.97 -3.10
CA VAL A 250 12.52 9.28 -3.05
C VAL A 250 13.56 10.00 -3.90
N LYS A 251 13.19 10.44 -5.10
CA LYS A 251 14.08 11.25 -5.95
C LYS A 251 14.44 12.59 -5.29
N ALA A 252 13.45 13.25 -4.66
CA ALA A 252 13.64 14.53 -4.00
C ALA A 252 14.63 14.49 -2.81
N MET A 253 14.85 13.32 -2.20
CA MET A 253 15.90 13.15 -1.17
C MET A 253 17.30 13.50 -1.69
N GLY A 254 17.59 13.13 -2.94
CA GLY A 254 18.86 13.48 -3.61
C GLY A 254 18.92 14.90 -4.13
N GLU A 255 17.79 15.60 -4.17
CA GLU A 255 17.63 16.93 -4.75
C GLU A 255 16.93 17.90 -3.78
N THR A 256 17.41 17.91 -2.54
CA THR A 256 16.81 18.63 -1.40
C THR A 256 16.39 20.08 -1.75
N GLY A 257 15.16 20.42 -1.43
CA GLY A 257 14.55 21.72 -1.65
C GLY A 257 14.07 21.99 -3.09
N LYS A 258 14.28 21.06 -4.01
CA LYS A 258 13.76 21.19 -5.38
C LYS A 258 12.35 20.62 -5.50
N ARG A 259 11.57 21.19 -6.43
CA ARG A 259 10.31 20.61 -6.87
C ARG A 259 10.58 19.44 -7.82
N ILE A 260 10.15 18.25 -7.44
CA ILE A 260 10.23 17.05 -8.29
C ILE A 260 8.82 16.74 -8.77
N PRO A 261 8.60 16.70 -10.11
CA PRO A 261 7.28 16.39 -10.67
C PRO A 261 6.80 15.00 -10.27
N VAL A 262 5.53 14.90 -9.92
CA VAL A 262 4.79 13.64 -9.79
C VAL A 262 4.35 13.22 -11.18
N LYS A 263 4.82 12.09 -11.67
CA LYS A 263 4.56 11.61 -13.05
C LYS A 263 4.06 10.18 -12.99
#